data_7fef7d45d5028fddf0130ca36b44ee62
#
_entry.id   7fef7d45d5028fddf0130ca36b44ee62
#
_cell.length_a   1.000
_cell.length_b   1.000
_cell.length_c   1.000
_cell.angle_alpha   90.00
_cell.angle_beta   90.00
_cell.angle_gamma   90.00
#
_symmetry.space_group_name_H-M   'P 1'
#
loop_
_entity.id
_entity.type
_entity.pdbx_description
1 polymer ?
#
loop_
_entity_poly.entity_id
_entity_poly.type
_entity_poly.pdbx_seq_one_letter_code
_entity_poly.pdbx_strand_id
1 'polypeptide(L)'
;VGVEICRQTKQQFPAMKVLIFTGEVLNEKLWVDALDAGADGISLKSGELLTHDDVMSIMGGKRLVFNQPILKRIVDRFKESVGKQLAHQEALVGYEIDEYDERFLRHLALGYTKDQIAQLRGMPFGVKSLEKRQNELVQKLFPEGGRGSGINATRLVVRALELRILDIDNLYPDE
;
A
#
# COMPACT_ATOMS: atom_id res chain seq x y z
N VAL A 1 8.35 -6.42 -22.26
CA VAL A 1 8.10 -7.19 -23.50
C VAL A 1 7.28 -8.46 -23.19
N GLY A 2 7.69 -9.35 -22.27
CA GLY A 2 7.01 -10.64 -22.03
C GLY A 2 5.56 -10.51 -21.54
N VAL A 3 5.28 -9.57 -20.65
CA VAL A 3 3.92 -9.30 -20.14
C VAL A 3 2.99 -8.82 -21.26
N GLU A 4 3.49 -7.97 -22.15
CA GLU A 4 2.68 -7.47 -23.27
C GLU A 4 2.36 -8.58 -24.29
N ILE A 5 3.31 -9.46 -24.56
CA ILE A 5 3.07 -10.65 -25.39
C ILE A 5 2.00 -11.54 -24.73
N CYS A 6 2.08 -11.73 -23.41
CA CYS A 6 1.07 -12.48 -22.67
C CYS A 6 -0.33 -11.87 -22.87
N ARG A 7 -0.46 -10.56 -22.68
CA ARG A 7 -1.74 -9.85 -22.83
C ARG A 7 -2.33 -10.01 -24.23
N GLN A 8 -1.53 -9.79 -25.27
CA GLN A 8 -1.96 -9.93 -26.65
C GLN A 8 -2.35 -11.38 -26.97
N THR A 9 -1.57 -12.35 -26.49
CA THR A 9 -1.88 -13.78 -26.67
C THR A 9 -3.21 -14.13 -26.02
N LYS A 10 -3.46 -13.65 -24.80
CA LYS A 10 -4.73 -13.91 -24.08
C LYS A 10 -5.92 -13.22 -24.73
N GLN A 11 -5.73 -12.06 -25.34
CA GLN A 11 -6.80 -11.37 -26.10
C GLN A 11 -7.17 -12.14 -27.36
N GLN A 12 -6.20 -12.66 -28.10
CA GLN A 12 -6.43 -13.39 -29.34
C GLN A 12 -6.84 -14.85 -29.11
N PHE A 13 -6.24 -15.47 -28.09
CA PHE A 13 -6.41 -16.90 -27.79
C PHE A 13 -6.66 -17.09 -26.27
N PRO A 14 -7.88 -16.78 -25.76
CA PRO A 14 -8.17 -16.82 -24.32
C PRO A 14 -7.94 -18.17 -23.64
N ALA A 15 -8.08 -19.27 -24.39
CA ALA A 15 -7.86 -20.63 -23.89
C ALA A 15 -6.38 -21.05 -23.85
N MET A 16 -5.48 -20.32 -24.54
CA MET A 16 -4.06 -20.64 -24.57
C MET A 16 -3.45 -20.45 -23.18
N LYS A 17 -2.69 -21.44 -22.73
CA LYS A 17 -1.96 -21.37 -21.47
C LYS A 17 -0.64 -20.62 -21.67
N VAL A 18 -0.43 -19.59 -20.85
CA VAL A 18 0.75 -18.71 -20.91
C VAL A 18 1.51 -18.80 -19.60
N LEU A 19 2.77 -19.16 -19.71
CA LEU A 19 3.71 -19.25 -18.62
C LEU A 19 4.85 -18.25 -18.84
N ILE A 20 5.12 -17.43 -17.83
CA ILE A 20 6.18 -16.42 -17.89
C ILE A 20 7.39 -16.90 -17.13
N PHE A 21 8.54 -16.91 -17.81
CA PHE A 21 9.86 -17.15 -17.21
C PHE A 21 10.61 -15.82 -17.04
N THR A 22 10.95 -15.49 -15.79
CA THR A 22 11.70 -14.25 -15.48
C THR A 22 13.02 -14.54 -14.78
N GLY A 23 14.05 -13.74 -15.07
CA GLY A 23 15.29 -13.71 -14.27
C GLY A 23 15.22 -12.75 -13.08
N GLU A 24 14.16 -11.93 -13.01
CA GLU A 24 14.03 -10.87 -12.01
C GLU A 24 13.29 -11.37 -10.77
N VAL A 25 14.05 -11.75 -9.75
CA VAL A 25 13.53 -12.26 -8.47
C VAL A 25 12.84 -11.17 -7.63
N LEU A 26 13.24 -9.89 -7.82
CA LEU A 26 12.83 -8.77 -6.97
C LEU A 26 11.79 -7.84 -7.59
N ASN A 27 11.35 -8.12 -8.81
CA ASN A 27 10.41 -7.24 -9.52
C ASN A 27 8.95 -7.69 -9.28
N GLU A 28 8.42 -7.31 -8.12
CA GLU A 28 7.03 -7.63 -7.73
C GLU A 28 6.01 -7.02 -8.69
N LYS A 29 6.28 -5.83 -9.20
CA LYS A 29 5.43 -5.18 -10.21
C LYS A 29 5.30 -6.05 -11.47
N LEU A 30 6.41 -6.65 -11.91
CA LEU A 30 6.36 -7.57 -13.06
C LEU A 30 5.43 -8.75 -12.82
N TRP A 31 5.36 -9.26 -11.58
CA TRP A 31 4.49 -10.39 -11.26
C TRP A 31 3.01 -9.97 -11.27
N VAL A 32 2.70 -8.81 -10.69
CA VAL A 32 1.33 -8.26 -10.74
C VAL A 32 0.91 -8.00 -12.18
N ASP A 33 1.75 -7.30 -12.96
CA ASP A 33 1.49 -7.01 -14.37
C ASP A 33 1.30 -8.30 -15.21
N ALA A 34 2.02 -9.37 -14.87
CA ALA A 34 1.90 -10.67 -15.53
C ALA A 34 0.56 -11.35 -15.21
N LEU A 35 0.11 -11.29 -13.96
CA LEU A 35 -1.19 -11.82 -13.53
C LEU A 35 -2.34 -11.04 -14.17
N ASP A 36 -2.25 -9.72 -14.20
CA ASP A 36 -3.24 -8.83 -14.83
C ASP A 36 -3.28 -9.04 -16.36
N ALA A 37 -2.16 -9.43 -16.96
CA ALA A 37 -2.10 -9.83 -18.36
C ALA A 37 -2.71 -11.22 -18.62
N GLY A 38 -3.11 -11.96 -17.57
CA GLY A 38 -3.75 -13.26 -17.65
C GLY A 38 -2.76 -14.43 -17.72
N ALA A 39 -1.52 -14.29 -17.26
CA ALA A 39 -0.60 -15.42 -17.16
C ALA A 39 -1.16 -16.54 -16.29
N ASP A 40 -1.02 -17.79 -16.72
CA ASP A 40 -1.44 -18.97 -15.97
C ASP A 40 -0.36 -19.46 -14.99
N GLY A 41 0.88 -18.94 -15.12
CA GLY A 41 1.96 -19.20 -14.18
C GLY A 41 3.16 -18.30 -14.40
N ILE A 42 3.98 -18.18 -13.35
CA ILE A 42 5.24 -17.43 -13.36
C ILE A 42 6.31 -18.30 -12.71
N SER A 43 7.46 -18.40 -13.35
CA SER A 43 8.62 -19.13 -12.84
C SER A 43 9.91 -18.34 -13.01
N LEU A 44 10.84 -18.51 -12.07
CA LEU A 44 12.17 -17.94 -12.16
C LEU A 44 13.06 -18.78 -13.09
N LYS A 45 13.90 -18.09 -13.89
CA LYS A 45 14.92 -18.73 -14.71
C LYS A 45 16.07 -19.37 -13.86
N SER A 46 16.28 -18.80 -12.66
CA SER A 46 17.24 -19.30 -11.66
C SER A 46 16.46 -20.00 -10.54
N GLY A 47 16.30 -21.29 -10.59
CA GLY A 47 15.57 -22.03 -9.56
C GLY A 47 15.19 -23.42 -10.01
N GLU A 48 14.35 -24.09 -9.24
CA GLU A 48 13.75 -25.36 -9.65
C GLU A 48 12.97 -25.14 -10.94
N LEU A 49 13.39 -25.86 -11.97
CA LEU A 49 12.69 -25.88 -13.25
C LEU A 49 11.26 -26.36 -13.02
N LEU A 50 10.34 -25.80 -13.78
CA LEU A 50 8.98 -26.32 -13.85
C LEU A 50 9.02 -27.82 -14.05
N THR A 51 8.35 -28.50 -13.14
CA THR A 51 8.21 -29.96 -13.24
C THR A 51 7.16 -30.31 -14.28
N HIS A 52 7.18 -31.56 -14.72
CA HIS A 52 6.11 -32.10 -15.57
C HIS A 52 4.73 -31.92 -14.92
N ASP A 53 4.64 -32.12 -13.60
CA ASP A 53 3.40 -31.97 -12.83
C ASP A 53 2.88 -30.54 -12.79
N ASP A 54 3.76 -29.55 -12.77
CA ASP A 54 3.39 -28.13 -12.87
C ASP A 54 2.74 -27.83 -14.22
N VAL A 55 3.36 -28.32 -15.30
CA VAL A 55 2.82 -28.15 -16.67
C VAL A 55 1.46 -28.85 -16.79
N MET A 56 1.32 -30.09 -16.31
CA MET A 56 0.07 -30.83 -16.32
C MET A 56 -1.00 -30.14 -15.47
N SER A 57 -0.63 -29.54 -14.35
CA SER A 57 -1.54 -28.75 -13.51
C SER A 57 -2.09 -27.52 -14.23
N ILE A 58 -1.23 -26.81 -14.97
CA ILE A 58 -1.65 -25.65 -15.79
C ILE A 58 -2.56 -26.10 -16.94
N MET A 59 -2.21 -27.18 -17.63
CA MET A 59 -3.02 -27.75 -18.70
C MET A 59 -4.39 -28.24 -18.20
N GLY A 60 -4.43 -28.81 -16.98
CA GLY A 60 -5.65 -29.25 -16.31
C GLY A 60 -6.53 -28.13 -15.74
N GLY A 61 -6.20 -26.86 -16.00
CA GLY A 61 -7.00 -25.71 -15.60
C GLY A 61 -6.76 -25.20 -14.19
N LYS A 62 -5.77 -25.72 -13.45
CA LYS A 62 -5.31 -25.08 -12.22
C LYS A 62 -4.68 -23.74 -12.60
N ARG A 63 -5.22 -22.66 -12.07
CA ARG A 63 -4.69 -21.32 -12.26
C ARG A 63 -3.56 -21.08 -11.25
N LEU A 64 -2.52 -20.39 -11.68
CA LEU A 64 -1.44 -19.87 -10.86
C LEU A 64 -0.48 -20.95 -10.35
N VAL A 65 0.46 -21.35 -11.20
CA VAL A 65 1.64 -22.10 -10.77
C VAL A 65 2.77 -21.10 -10.55
N PHE A 66 3.14 -20.93 -9.29
CA PHE A 66 4.33 -20.19 -8.88
C PHE A 66 5.37 -21.18 -8.38
N ASN A 67 6.63 -20.98 -8.74
CA ASN A 67 7.65 -21.73 -8.04
C ASN A 67 7.78 -21.24 -6.56
N GLN A 68 8.26 -22.10 -5.69
CA GLN A 68 8.34 -21.89 -4.23
C GLN A 68 8.92 -20.51 -3.82
N PRO A 69 10.01 -20.00 -4.42
CA PRO A 69 10.58 -18.70 -4.06
C PRO A 69 9.62 -17.53 -4.32
N ILE A 70 8.89 -17.55 -5.44
CA ILE A 70 7.92 -16.50 -5.78
C ILE A 70 6.73 -16.56 -4.82
N LEU A 71 6.18 -17.76 -4.60
CA LEU A 71 5.05 -17.95 -3.68
C LEU A 71 5.38 -17.47 -2.27
N LYS A 72 6.55 -17.84 -1.75
CA LYS A 72 7.01 -17.38 -0.43
C LYS A 72 7.03 -15.86 -0.35
N ARG A 73 7.57 -15.16 -1.35
CA ARG A 73 7.61 -13.70 -1.36
C ARG A 73 6.24 -13.06 -1.39
N ILE A 74 5.32 -13.58 -2.21
CA ILE A 74 3.94 -13.09 -2.26
C ILE A 74 3.29 -13.22 -0.86
N VAL A 75 3.47 -14.36 -0.19
CA VAL A 75 2.95 -14.59 1.16
C VAL A 75 3.58 -13.65 2.18
N ASP A 76 4.91 -13.44 2.12
CA ASP A 76 5.61 -12.56 3.05
C ASP A 76 5.15 -11.10 2.88
N ARG A 77 4.98 -10.63 1.65
CA ARG A 77 4.44 -9.29 1.34
C ARG A 77 3.00 -9.12 1.79
N PHE A 78 2.16 -10.14 1.56
CA PHE A 78 0.80 -10.11 2.05
C PHE A 78 0.74 -9.97 3.58
N LYS A 79 1.54 -10.76 4.31
CA LYS A 79 1.66 -10.67 5.77
C LYS A 79 2.13 -9.29 6.24
N GLU A 80 3.13 -8.72 5.56
CA GLU A 80 3.64 -7.38 5.86
C GLU A 80 2.55 -6.31 5.64
N SER A 81 1.86 -6.37 4.51
CA SER A 81 0.76 -5.44 4.18
C SER A 81 -0.37 -5.51 5.20
N VAL A 82 -0.84 -6.72 5.52
CA VAL A 82 -1.88 -6.92 6.54
C VAL A 82 -1.41 -6.43 7.91
N GLY A 83 -0.16 -6.71 8.29
CA GLY A 83 0.41 -6.22 9.55
C GLY A 83 0.46 -4.69 9.62
N LYS A 84 0.82 -4.01 8.53
CA LYS A 84 0.81 -2.55 8.46
C LYS A 84 -0.61 -1.98 8.62
N GLN A 85 -1.59 -2.57 7.92
CA GLN A 85 -2.99 -2.13 8.00
C GLN A 85 -3.58 -2.30 9.40
N LEU A 86 -3.33 -3.45 10.05
CA LEU A 86 -3.78 -3.70 11.41
C LEU A 86 -3.17 -2.70 12.40
N ALA A 87 -1.85 -2.48 12.33
CA ALA A 87 -1.16 -1.52 13.20
C ALA A 87 -1.67 -0.09 12.99
N HIS A 88 -1.99 0.30 11.75
CA HIS A 88 -2.59 1.59 11.45
C HIS A 88 -3.99 1.73 12.08
N GLN A 89 -4.86 0.73 11.90
CA GLN A 89 -6.19 0.74 12.51
C GLN A 89 -6.15 0.77 14.04
N GLU A 90 -5.27 -0.03 14.66
CA GLU A 90 -5.06 -0.02 16.10
C GLU A 90 -4.61 1.36 16.60
N ALA A 91 -3.73 2.04 15.86
CA ALA A 91 -3.28 3.38 16.20
C ALA A 91 -4.42 4.41 16.09
N LEU A 92 -5.22 4.39 15.02
CA LEU A 92 -6.37 5.29 14.87
C LEU A 92 -7.34 5.15 16.04
N VAL A 93 -7.68 3.91 16.41
CA VAL A 93 -8.58 3.64 17.53
C VAL A 93 -7.94 4.00 18.87
N GLY A 94 -6.69 3.63 19.10
CA GLY A 94 -5.99 3.85 20.37
C GLY A 94 -5.79 5.33 20.71
N TYR A 95 -5.64 6.19 19.71
CA TYR A 95 -5.51 7.65 19.87
C TYR A 95 -6.81 8.42 19.58
N GLU A 96 -7.92 7.72 19.35
CA GLU A 96 -9.22 8.32 19.02
C GLU A 96 -9.13 9.30 17.82
N ILE A 97 -8.44 8.90 16.77
CA ILE A 97 -8.25 9.67 15.55
C ILE A 97 -9.41 9.42 14.60
N ASP A 98 -10.15 10.46 14.26
CA ASP A 98 -11.21 10.35 13.26
C ASP A 98 -10.70 10.54 11.82
N GLU A 99 -11.53 10.28 10.82
CA GLU A 99 -11.21 10.42 9.40
C GLU A 99 -10.73 11.83 9.05
N TYR A 100 -11.29 12.85 9.67
CA TYR A 100 -10.91 14.25 9.42
C TYR A 100 -9.59 14.60 10.10
N ASP A 101 -9.29 14.02 11.26
CA ASP A 101 -8.00 14.14 11.93
C ASP A 101 -6.89 13.54 11.07
N GLU A 102 -7.10 12.34 10.54
CA GLU A 102 -6.16 11.67 9.65
C GLU A 102 -5.94 12.48 8.37
N ARG A 103 -7.04 12.94 7.73
CA ARG A 103 -6.98 13.78 6.52
C ARG A 103 -6.26 15.09 6.77
N PHE A 104 -6.51 15.73 7.90
CA PHE A 104 -5.82 16.95 8.29
C PHE A 104 -4.32 16.73 8.47
N LEU A 105 -3.92 15.68 9.20
CA LEU A 105 -2.51 15.31 9.40
C LEU A 105 -1.82 14.98 8.07
N ARG A 106 -2.51 14.30 7.16
CA ARG A 106 -2.01 13.98 5.81
C ARG A 106 -1.74 15.23 5.00
N HIS A 107 -2.64 16.20 4.98
CA HIS A 107 -2.42 17.46 4.28
C HIS A 107 -1.30 18.29 4.90
N LEU A 108 -1.17 18.30 6.23
CA LEU A 108 -0.02 18.92 6.90
C LEU A 108 1.30 18.25 6.48
N ALA A 109 1.33 16.91 6.37
CA ALA A 109 2.51 16.15 5.93
C ALA A 109 2.90 16.49 4.48
N LEU A 110 1.93 16.78 3.62
CA LEU A 110 2.12 17.24 2.25
C LEU A 110 2.52 18.73 2.15
N GLY A 111 2.65 19.43 3.28
CA GLY A 111 3.09 20.83 3.33
C GLY A 111 1.99 21.87 3.15
N TYR A 112 0.71 21.47 3.15
CA TYR A 112 -0.39 22.42 3.05
C TYR A 112 -0.51 23.25 4.34
N THR A 113 -0.79 24.55 4.17
CA THR A 113 -1.16 25.44 5.29
C THR A 113 -2.62 25.20 5.71
N LYS A 114 -2.98 25.60 6.93
CA LYS A 114 -4.38 25.49 7.41
C LYS A 114 -5.37 26.26 6.53
N ASP A 115 -4.96 27.40 5.98
CA ASP A 115 -5.78 28.16 5.04
C ASP A 115 -6.05 27.39 3.75
N GLN A 116 -5.03 26.72 3.20
CA GLN A 116 -5.17 25.86 2.04
C GLN A 116 -6.05 24.64 2.34
N ILE A 117 -5.83 23.99 3.49
CA ILE A 117 -6.61 22.82 3.91
C ILE A 117 -8.09 23.17 4.08
N ALA A 118 -8.41 24.35 4.66
CA ALA A 118 -9.78 24.81 4.85
C ALA A 118 -10.52 25.06 3.52
N GLN A 119 -9.80 25.24 2.41
CA GLN A 119 -10.36 25.45 1.08
C GLN A 119 -10.50 24.14 0.27
N LEU A 120 -9.98 23.01 0.77
CA LEU A 120 -10.04 21.74 0.06
C LEU A 120 -11.46 21.18 0.02
N ARG A 121 -11.83 20.64 -1.14
CA ARG A 121 -13.12 19.95 -1.30
C ARG A 121 -13.24 18.78 -0.33
N GLY A 122 -14.32 18.75 0.46
CA GLY A 122 -14.57 17.71 1.44
C GLY A 122 -13.93 17.95 2.82
N MET A 123 -13.33 19.14 3.05
CA MET A 123 -12.92 19.59 4.37
C MET A 123 -13.99 20.53 4.95
N PRO A 124 -14.81 20.08 5.93
CA PRO A 124 -15.94 20.87 6.43
C PRO A 124 -15.54 21.95 7.43
N PHE A 125 -14.23 22.12 7.69
CA PHE A 125 -13.70 22.96 8.77
C PHE A 125 -13.03 24.22 8.24
N GLY A 126 -13.39 25.39 8.81
CA GLY A 126 -12.63 26.62 8.62
C GLY A 126 -11.35 26.64 9.47
N VAL A 127 -10.47 27.63 9.20
CA VAL A 127 -9.13 27.76 9.81
C VAL A 127 -9.17 27.68 11.33
N LYS A 128 -10.09 28.41 12.00
CA LYS A 128 -10.22 28.39 13.47
C LYS A 128 -10.55 26.99 14.02
N SER A 129 -11.41 26.24 13.30
CA SER A 129 -11.76 24.88 13.68
C SER A 129 -10.57 23.92 13.51
N LEU A 130 -9.77 24.11 12.45
CA LEU A 130 -8.55 23.36 12.23
C LEU A 130 -7.48 23.68 13.27
N GLU A 131 -7.39 24.92 13.76
CA GLU A 131 -6.51 25.29 14.87
C GLU A 131 -6.92 24.59 16.16
N LYS A 132 -8.21 24.55 16.48
CA LYS A 132 -8.73 23.85 17.64
C LYS A 132 -8.42 22.36 17.53
N ARG A 133 -8.70 21.74 16.38
CA ARG A 133 -8.43 20.34 16.09
C ARG A 133 -6.93 20.00 16.20
N GLN A 134 -6.05 20.88 15.71
CA GLN A 134 -4.60 20.73 15.90
C GLN A 134 -4.22 20.67 17.38
N ASN A 135 -4.80 21.54 18.21
CA ASN A 135 -4.54 21.54 19.64
C ASN A 135 -5.05 20.26 20.34
N GLU A 136 -6.20 19.75 19.92
CA GLU A 136 -6.76 18.48 20.41
C GLU A 136 -5.86 17.30 20.01
N LEU A 137 -5.38 17.27 18.76
CA LEU A 137 -4.41 16.28 18.28
C LEU A 137 -3.09 16.34 19.05
N VAL A 138 -2.59 17.54 19.37
CA VAL A 138 -1.40 17.68 20.23
C VAL A 138 -1.63 17.05 21.60
N GLN A 139 -2.81 17.24 22.20
CA GLN A 139 -3.12 16.62 23.50
C GLN A 139 -3.22 15.09 23.40
N LYS A 140 -3.82 14.56 22.34
CA LYS A 140 -3.94 13.12 22.10
C LYS A 140 -2.59 12.45 21.86
N LEU A 141 -1.74 13.06 21.04
CA LEU A 141 -0.47 12.45 20.59
C LEU A 141 0.74 12.74 21.52
N PHE A 142 0.61 13.72 22.42
CA PHE A 142 1.65 14.10 23.38
C PHE A 142 1.09 14.21 24.81
N PRO A 143 0.57 13.13 25.40
CA PRO A 143 -0.11 13.18 26.70
C PRO A 143 0.78 13.67 27.85
N GLU A 144 2.10 13.42 27.78
CA GLU A 144 3.04 13.77 28.84
C GLU A 144 3.68 15.14 28.71
N GLY A 145 3.51 15.86 27.59
CA GLY A 145 4.24 17.11 27.34
C GLY A 145 3.53 18.13 26.45
N GLY A 146 2.26 17.92 26.11
CA GLY A 146 1.54 18.76 25.14
C GLY A 146 1.14 20.14 25.63
N ARG A 147 1.05 20.38 26.94
CA ARG A 147 0.67 21.68 27.51
C ARG A 147 1.88 22.61 27.59
N GLY A 148 1.93 23.64 26.72
CA GLY A 148 2.93 24.71 26.77
C GLY A 148 4.19 24.46 25.95
N SER A 149 4.40 23.33 25.36
CA SER A 149 5.47 23.13 24.38
C SER A 149 5.00 23.64 23.02
N GLY A 150 5.72 24.54 22.37
CA GLY A 150 5.41 25.05 21.01
C GLY A 150 5.51 23.94 19.97
N ILE A 151 4.60 22.96 20.06
CA ILE A 151 4.50 21.85 19.12
C ILE A 151 3.94 22.40 17.82
N ASN A 152 4.82 22.51 16.82
CA ASN A 152 4.45 22.96 15.48
C ASN A 152 3.87 21.80 14.64
N ALA A 153 3.35 22.14 13.45
CA ALA A 153 2.78 21.16 12.52
C ALA A 153 3.78 20.05 12.15
N THR A 154 5.04 20.38 11.92
CA THR A 154 6.09 19.41 11.57
C THR A 154 6.26 18.36 12.67
N ARG A 155 6.35 18.77 13.93
CA ARG A 155 6.50 17.85 15.05
C ARG A 155 5.28 16.97 15.25
N LEU A 156 4.08 17.51 14.99
CA LEU A 156 2.83 16.76 15.02
C LEU A 156 2.81 15.67 13.92
N VAL A 157 3.23 16.01 12.71
CA VAL A 157 3.34 15.07 11.58
C VAL A 157 4.36 13.96 11.87
N VAL A 158 5.55 14.32 12.35
CA VAL A 158 6.59 13.33 12.72
C VAL A 158 6.02 12.35 13.74
N ARG A 159 5.32 12.86 14.76
CA ARG A 159 4.70 11.98 15.78
C ARG A 159 3.62 11.07 15.21
N ALA A 160 2.81 11.57 14.28
CA ALA A 160 1.79 10.77 13.62
C ALA A 160 2.41 9.62 12.77
N LEU A 161 3.56 9.88 12.12
CA LEU A 161 4.33 8.85 11.42
C LEU A 161 4.93 7.81 12.38
N GLU A 162 5.54 8.26 13.49
CA GLU A 162 6.09 7.37 14.52
C GLU A 162 5.02 6.41 15.08
N LEU A 163 3.83 6.93 15.33
CA LEU A 163 2.70 6.18 15.87
C LEU A 163 1.92 5.38 14.80
N ARG A 164 2.33 5.41 13.55
CA ARG A 164 1.67 4.76 12.41
C ARG A 164 0.22 5.23 12.15
N ILE A 165 -0.12 6.42 12.61
CA ILE A 165 -1.36 7.13 12.24
C ILE A 165 -1.30 7.60 10.79
N LEU A 166 -0.09 7.95 10.31
CA LEU A 166 0.22 8.19 8.90
C LEU A 166 1.22 7.15 8.41
N ASP A 167 1.11 6.80 7.15
CA ASP A 167 2.11 6.00 6.42
C ASP A 167 2.66 6.84 5.27
N ILE A 168 3.99 6.92 5.16
CA ILE A 168 4.67 7.65 4.08
C ILE A 168 4.29 7.10 2.72
N ASP A 169 4.13 5.78 2.61
CA ASP A 169 3.79 5.10 1.36
C ASP A 169 2.37 5.46 0.87
N ASN A 170 1.48 5.92 1.79
CA ASN A 170 0.08 6.26 1.52
C ASN A 170 -0.23 7.76 1.65
N LEU A 171 0.79 8.64 1.71
CA LEU A 171 0.56 10.10 1.77
C LEU A 171 -0.07 10.63 0.49
N TYR A 172 0.34 10.10 -0.66
CA TYR A 172 -0.22 10.45 -1.96
C TYR A 172 -1.30 9.43 -2.31
N PRO A 173 -2.59 9.83 -2.41
CA PRO A 173 -3.60 8.94 -2.97
C PRO A 173 -3.19 8.60 -4.41
N ASP A 174 -3.31 7.34 -4.78
CA ASP A 174 -3.20 6.92 -6.18
C ASP A 174 -4.22 7.71 -6.98
N GLU A 175 -3.76 8.44 -8.03
CA GLU A 175 -4.60 9.20 -8.96
C GLU A 175 -5.52 8.29 -9.76
#